data_496db58a8c5b53b58f7241cd1da94cad
#
_entry.id   496db58a8c5b53b58f7241cd1da94cad
#
_cell.length_a   1.000
_cell.length_b   1.000
_cell.length_c   1.000
_cell.angle_alpha   90.00
_cell.angle_beta   90.00
_cell.angle_gamma   90.00
#
_symmetry.space_group_name_H-M   'P 1'
#
loop_
_entity.id
_entity.type
_entity.pdbx_description
1 polymer ?
#
loop_
_entity_poly.entity_id
_entity_poly.type
_entity_poly.pdbx_seq_one_letter_code
_entity_poly.pdbx_strand_id
1 'polypeptide(L)'
;WDFHHAILRYRDKEGKEYEFQLGAYQTDFHTEGFQEYSMVYLGRGTAESYENIDVKGKLVLIDINQREEWWINFPVYQAHLKGAAALIAVQDQGYGEIHDTSLNAQDIAGPKEAAAFSISQADAAILKENMGKTGNPEEKFKEIQVLFDAQSTVIRDRESYNITGMIPGEEPEQMILLSAHYDSYFTGFQDDNAAVAMMLGIARAFIQT
;
A
#
# COMPACT_ATOMS: atom_id res chain seq x y z
N TRP A 1 -11.41 4.27 4.25
CA TRP A 1 -11.22 5.05 3.04
C TRP A 1 -11.99 4.44 1.89
N ASP A 2 -12.21 5.23 0.85
CA ASP A 2 -12.95 4.82 -0.33
C ASP A 2 -12.04 4.94 -1.55
N PHE A 3 -11.69 3.79 -2.12
CA PHE A 3 -10.81 3.68 -3.27
C PHE A 3 -11.63 3.32 -4.52
N HIS A 4 -11.59 4.16 -5.53
CA HIS A 4 -12.30 3.92 -6.77
C HIS A 4 -11.40 3.31 -7.83
N HIS A 5 -10.27 3.95 -8.13
CA HIS A 5 -9.30 3.45 -9.09
C HIS A 5 -7.94 4.14 -8.93
N ALA A 6 -6.92 3.49 -9.46
CA ALA A 6 -5.63 4.11 -9.78
C ALA A 6 -5.04 3.40 -11.00
N ILE A 7 -4.83 4.14 -12.06
CA ILE A 7 -4.40 3.62 -13.36
C ILE A 7 -3.19 4.42 -13.82
N LEU A 8 -2.12 3.72 -14.17
CA LEU A 8 -0.90 4.32 -14.68
C LEU A 8 -0.68 3.84 -16.12
N ARG A 9 -0.46 4.79 -17.04
CA ARG A 9 -0.12 4.49 -18.44
C ARG A 9 1.30 4.93 -18.74
N TYR A 10 2.00 4.09 -19.45
CA TYR A 10 3.35 4.36 -19.88
C TYR A 10 3.53 3.97 -21.35
N ARG A 11 4.24 4.80 -22.10
CA ARG A 11 4.69 4.48 -23.47
C ARG A 11 6.22 4.41 -23.48
N ASP A 12 6.74 3.27 -23.91
CA ASP A 12 8.20 3.08 -24.01
C ASP A 12 8.78 3.79 -25.25
N LYS A 13 10.10 3.70 -25.38
CA LYS A 13 10.85 4.33 -26.50
C LYS A 13 10.55 3.69 -27.86
N GLU A 14 10.04 2.47 -27.87
CA GLU A 14 9.65 1.74 -29.07
C GLU A 14 8.22 2.04 -29.47
N GLY A 15 7.49 2.83 -28.67
CA GLY A 15 6.11 3.25 -28.88
C GLY A 15 5.09 2.25 -28.36
N LYS A 16 5.49 1.21 -27.61
CA LYS A 16 4.60 0.26 -26.98
C LYS A 16 3.92 0.90 -25.77
N GLU A 17 2.61 0.74 -25.71
CA GLU A 17 1.79 1.26 -24.61
C GLU A 17 1.54 0.17 -23.57
N TYR A 18 1.59 0.59 -22.31
CA TYR A 18 1.29 -0.22 -21.14
C TYR A 18 0.26 0.50 -20.28
N GLU A 19 -0.65 -0.26 -19.70
CA GLU A 19 -1.60 0.21 -18.71
C GLU A 19 -1.51 -0.69 -17.48
N PHE A 20 -1.27 -0.09 -16.32
CA PHE A 20 -1.10 -0.78 -15.05
C PHE A 20 -2.23 -0.38 -14.10
N GLN A 21 -2.87 -1.38 -13.50
CA GLN A 21 -3.78 -1.19 -12.39
C GLN A 21 -2.99 -1.16 -11.08
N LEU A 22 -3.20 -0.12 -10.28
CA LEU A 22 -2.53 0.06 -9.01
C LEU A 22 -3.48 -0.26 -7.86
N GLY A 23 -2.91 -0.78 -6.76
CA GLY A 23 -3.61 -0.97 -5.50
C GLY A 23 -3.56 0.29 -4.65
N ALA A 24 -4.42 0.33 -3.63
CA ALA A 24 -4.55 1.47 -2.75
C ALA A 24 -3.80 1.29 -1.44
N TYR A 25 -3.17 2.36 -1.01
CA TYR A 25 -2.92 2.64 0.40
C TYR A 25 -3.92 3.70 0.88
N GLN A 26 -4.14 3.79 2.20
CA GLN A 26 -5.09 4.75 2.77
C GLN A 26 -4.63 6.20 2.53
N THR A 27 -5.12 6.82 1.46
CA THR A 27 -4.68 8.15 1.02
C THR A 27 -5.79 8.95 0.36
N ASP A 28 -5.72 10.27 0.46
CA ASP A 28 -6.51 11.20 -0.37
C ASP A 28 -5.71 11.53 -1.64
N PHE A 29 -6.27 11.23 -2.79
CA PHE A 29 -5.69 11.61 -4.07
C PHE A 29 -6.76 11.65 -5.16
N HIS A 30 -6.82 12.74 -5.91
CA HIS A 30 -7.80 12.93 -6.96
C HIS A 30 -7.18 13.56 -8.19
N THR A 31 -7.45 12.96 -9.33
CA THR A 31 -7.18 13.55 -10.64
C THR A 31 -8.49 13.79 -11.39
N GLU A 32 -8.52 14.73 -12.31
CA GLU A 32 -9.62 14.91 -13.26
C GLU A 32 -9.27 14.19 -14.57
N GLY A 33 -9.26 12.83 -14.52
CA GLY A 33 -8.76 11.98 -15.59
C GLY A 33 -7.23 11.91 -15.63
N PHE A 34 -6.70 11.35 -16.72
CA PHE A 34 -5.26 11.16 -16.87
C PHE A 34 -4.48 12.49 -16.90
N GLN A 35 -3.52 12.61 -15.99
CA GLN A 35 -2.58 13.73 -15.93
C GLN A 35 -1.15 13.24 -16.14
N GLU A 36 -0.32 14.08 -16.72
CA GLU A 36 1.08 13.79 -16.99
C GLU A 36 1.96 14.03 -15.76
N TYR A 37 2.77 13.06 -15.43
CA TYR A 37 3.74 13.11 -14.33
C TYR A 37 5.12 12.62 -14.78
N SER A 38 6.16 13.26 -14.27
CA SER A 38 7.47 12.63 -14.23
C SER A 38 7.51 11.58 -13.13
N MET A 39 8.13 10.43 -13.37
CA MET A 39 8.35 9.38 -12.39
C MET A 39 9.84 9.07 -12.23
N VAL A 40 10.28 8.90 -10.98
CA VAL A 40 11.67 8.54 -10.62
C VAL A 40 11.65 7.29 -9.74
N TYR A 41 12.69 6.46 -9.86
CA TYR A 41 12.89 5.30 -8.98
C TYR A 41 13.96 5.61 -7.94
N LEU A 42 13.64 5.44 -6.66
CA LEU A 42 14.48 5.78 -5.51
C LEU A 42 14.78 4.61 -4.57
N GLY A 43 14.92 3.40 -5.14
CA GLY A 43 15.29 2.22 -4.35
C GLY A 43 14.37 1.99 -3.16
N ARG A 44 14.88 2.11 -1.94
CA ARG A 44 14.12 1.87 -0.70
C ARG A 44 13.33 3.10 -0.21
N GLY A 45 13.47 4.26 -0.84
CA GLY A 45 12.76 5.47 -0.41
C GLY A 45 13.17 6.00 0.96
N THR A 46 14.40 5.71 1.40
CA THR A 46 14.97 6.28 2.63
C THR A 46 15.32 7.75 2.45
N ALA A 47 15.56 8.47 3.54
CA ALA A 47 15.93 9.89 3.48
C ALA A 47 17.15 10.14 2.56
N GLU A 48 18.13 9.25 2.58
CA GLU A 48 19.33 9.29 1.75
C GLU A 48 19.02 9.13 0.26
N SER A 49 17.99 8.34 -0.09
CA SER A 49 17.56 8.13 -1.47
C SER A 49 17.14 9.43 -2.17
N TYR A 50 16.74 10.43 -1.40
CA TYR A 50 16.30 11.74 -1.92
C TYR A 50 17.43 12.78 -1.99
N GLU A 51 18.65 12.46 -1.57
CA GLU A 51 19.75 13.40 -1.61
C GLU A 51 20.07 13.81 -3.06
N ASN A 52 20.07 15.12 -3.30
CA ASN A 52 20.32 15.73 -4.62
C ASN A 52 19.33 15.34 -5.74
N ILE A 53 18.15 14.83 -5.39
CA ILE A 53 17.10 14.51 -6.34
C ILE A 53 15.86 15.36 -6.03
N ASP A 54 15.46 16.18 -6.99
CA ASP A 54 14.20 16.93 -6.90
C ASP A 54 13.04 16.03 -7.31
N VAL A 55 12.13 15.78 -6.36
CA VAL A 55 10.92 14.97 -6.56
C VAL A 55 9.63 15.78 -6.47
N LYS A 56 9.73 17.09 -6.34
CA LYS A 56 8.55 17.94 -6.19
C LYS A 56 7.58 17.78 -7.35
N GLY A 57 6.34 17.39 -7.03
CA GLY A 57 5.28 17.15 -8.00
C GLY A 57 5.46 15.88 -8.85
N LYS A 58 6.44 15.04 -8.55
CA LYS A 58 6.68 13.80 -9.29
C LYS A 58 6.06 12.59 -8.59
N LEU A 59 5.88 11.50 -9.33
CA LEU A 59 5.65 10.18 -8.76
C LEU A 59 6.99 9.53 -8.39
N VAL A 60 7.04 8.91 -7.21
CA VAL A 60 8.24 8.24 -6.73
C VAL A 60 7.98 6.75 -6.65
N LEU A 61 8.72 5.95 -7.42
CA LEU A 61 8.68 4.49 -7.36
C LEU A 61 9.73 3.97 -6.38
N ILE A 62 9.34 3.06 -5.49
CA ILE A 62 10.24 2.42 -4.52
C ILE A 62 9.95 0.92 -4.38
N ASP A 63 10.92 0.20 -3.82
CA ASP A 63 10.76 -1.17 -3.35
C ASP A 63 10.66 -1.20 -1.83
N ILE A 64 9.68 -1.92 -1.29
CA ILE A 64 9.54 -2.15 0.14
C ILE A 64 9.80 -3.62 0.49
N ASN A 65 10.42 -3.84 1.64
CA ASN A 65 10.62 -5.16 2.23
C ASN A 65 9.93 -5.19 3.59
N GLN A 66 8.76 -5.80 3.67
CA GLN A 66 7.98 -5.82 4.92
C GLN A 66 8.60 -6.67 6.03
N ARG A 67 9.63 -7.47 5.75
CA ARG A 67 10.39 -8.16 6.80
C ARG A 67 11.30 -7.22 7.58
N GLU A 68 11.87 -6.24 6.89
CA GLU A 68 12.84 -5.30 7.45
C GLU A 68 12.20 -3.97 7.80
N GLU A 69 11.23 -3.55 6.98
CA GLU A 69 10.55 -2.27 7.08
C GLU A 69 9.06 -2.53 7.26
N TRP A 70 8.68 -2.79 8.48
CA TRP A 70 7.35 -3.26 8.88
C TRP A 70 6.18 -2.61 8.14
N TRP A 71 6.23 -1.26 7.95
CA TRP A 71 5.14 -0.51 7.36
C TRP A 71 5.63 0.45 6.27
N ILE A 72 4.75 0.75 5.33
CA ILE A 72 4.99 1.74 4.29
C ILE A 72 5.04 3.19 4.82
N ASN A 73 4.65 3.42 6.07
CA ASN A 73 4.52 4.76 6.67
C ASN A 73 5.76 5.64 6.50
N PHE A 74 6.94 5.10 6.76
CA PHE A 74 8.17 5.87 6.68
C PHE A 74 8.49 6.36 5.25
N PRO A 75 8.55 5.50 4.23
CA PRO A 75 8.81 5.95 2.86
C PRO A 75 7.71 6.87 2.31
N VAL A 76 6.45 6.65 2.66
CA VAL A 76 5.35 7.55 2.27
C VAL A 76 5.54 8.94 2.87
N TYR A 77 5.88 9.00 4.15
CA TYR A 77 6.12 10.27 4.83
C TYR A 77 7.35 11.00 4.27
N GLN A 78 8.42 10.28 3.94
CA GLN A 78 9.59 10.86 3.28
C GLN A 78 9.24 11.48 1.92
N ALA A 79 8.51 10.75 1.08
CA ALA A 79 8.06 11.27 -0.21
C ALA A 79 7.21 12.54 -0.06
N HIS A 80 6.26 12.52 0.89
CA HIS A 80 5.42 13.67 1.20
C HIS A 80 6.24 14.89 1.65
N LEU A 81 7.17 14.73 2.58
CA LEU A 81 8.04 15.82 3.07
C LEU A 81 8.91 16.43 1.97
N LYS A 82 9.28 15.64 0.96
CA LYS A 82 10.05 16.09 -0.21
C LYS A 82 9.18 16.67 -1.32
N GLY A 83 7.86 16.70 -1.12
CA GLY A 83 6.89 17.29 -2.04
C GLY A 83 6.56 16.43 -3.26
N ALA A 84 6.79 15.13 -3.21
CA ALA A 84 6.33 14.21 -4.23
C ALA A 84 4.79 14.27 -4.35
N ALA A 85 4.26 14.09 -5.56
CA ALA A 85 2.82 14.03 -5.79
C ALA A 85 2.21 12.75 -5.18
N ALA A 86 2.87 11.61 -5.38
CA ALA A 86 2.52 10.34 -4.74
C ALA A 86 3.71 9.38 -4.72
N LEU A 87 3.68 8.44 -3.78
CA LEU A 87 4.55 7.28 -3.75
C LEU A 87 3.87 6.11 -4.46
N ILE A 88 4.63 5.38 -5.29
CA ILE A 88 4.22 4.10 -5.86
C ILE A 88 5.15 3.04 -5.29
N ALA A 89 4.60 2.09 -4.53
CA ALA A 89 5.40 1.10 -3.84
C ALA A 89 5.25 -0.30 -4.44
N VAL A 90 6.38 -0.96 -4.61
CA VAL A 90 6.45 -2.38 -4.97
C VAL A 90 6.75 -3.18 -3.72
N GLN A 91 5.94 -4.15 -3.40
CA GLN A 91 6.27 -5.10 -2.34
C GLN A 91 7.27 -6.13 -2.88
N ASP A 92 8.55 -5.89 -2.60
CA ASP A 92 9.66 -6.73 -3.06
C ASP A 92 9.75 -8.03 -2.24
N GLN A 93 9.65 -7.91 -0.91
CA GLN A 93 9.69 -9.03 0.03
C GLN A 93 8.69 -8.86 1.17
N GLY A 94 8.32 -9.98 1.80
CA GLY A 94 7.37 -10.02 2.91
C GLY A 94 7.53 -11.28 3.77
N TYR A 95 6.55 -11.55 4.61
CA TYR A 95 6.55 -12.72 5.52
C TYR A 95 6.20 -14.03 4.82
N GLY A 96 5.64 -13.98 3.63
CA GLY A 96 5.29 -15.13 2.81
C GLY A 96 5.72 -14.95 1.38
N GLU A 97 5.34 -15.90 0.53
CA GLU A 97 5.50 -15.80 -0.90
C GLU A 97 4.59 -14.70 -1.45
N ILE A 98 5.17 -13.81 -2.24
CA ILE A 98 4.46 -12.73 -2.92
C ILE A 98 4.38 -13.09 -4.39
N HIS A 99 3.17 -13.21 -4.88
CA HIS A 99 2.96 -13.43 -6.31
C HIS A 99 3.33 -12.14 -7.08
N ASP A 100 4.00 -12.28 -8.19
CA ASP A 100 4.56 -11.17 -8.98
C ASP A 100 3.51 -10.19 -9.53
N THR A 101 2.25 -10.63 -9.64
CA THR A 101 1.10 -9.78 -10.02
C THR A 101 0.28 -9.26 -8.83
N SER A 102 0.69 -9.56 -7.59
CA SER A 102 -0.04 -9.11 -6.40
C SER A 102 0.13 -7.60 -6.17
N LEU A 103 -0.97 -6.98 -5.73
CA LEU A 103 -0.99 -5.63 -5.23
C LEU A 103 -1.06 -5.66 -3.70
N ASN A 104 -0.45 -4.67 -3.06
CA ASN A 104 -0.55 -4.48 -1.63
C ASN A 104 -1.61 -3.42 -1.29
N ALA A 105 -2.17 -3.52 -0.07
CA ALA A 105 -3.07 -2.52 0.49
C ALA A 105 -2.80 -2.41 1.99
N GLN A 106 -2.68 -1.20 2.49
CA GLN A 106 -2.46 -0.92 3.92
C GLN A 106 -3.05 0.43 4.30
N ASP A 107 -3.36 0.60 5.57
CA ASP A 107 -3.55 1.91 6.16
C ASP A 107 -2.21 2.62 6.35
N ILE A 108 -2.25 3.94 6.36
CA ILE A 108 -1.07 4.79 6.54
C ILE A 108 -1.27 5.66 7.79
N ALA A 109 -0.39 5.47 8.77
CA ALA A 109 -0.32 6.35 9.94
C ALA A 109 0.41 7.64 9.56
N GLY A 110 -0.32 8.63 9.07
CA GLY A 110 0.27 9.89 8.64
C GLY A 110 -0.79 10.87 8.12
N PRO A 111 -0.35 12.00 7.54
CA PRO A 111 -1.25 12.91 6.86
C PRO A 111 -1.98 12.19 5.72
N LYS A 112 -3.29 12.42 5.59
CA LYS A 112 -4.08 11.79 4.52
C LYS A 112 -3.64 12.23 3.11
N GLU A 113 -2.97 13.37 3.04
CA GLU A 113 -2.39 13.95 1.83
C GLU A 113 -1.06 13.31 1.42
N ALA A 114 -0.48 12.47 2.27
CA ALA A 114 0.72 11.69 1.93
C ALA A 114 0.31 10.51 1.03
N ALA A 115 0.13 10.80 -0.25
CA ALA A 115 -0.44 9.88 -1.21
C ALA A 115 0.46 8.69 -1.52
N ALA A 116 -0.11 7.47 -1.53
CA ALA A 116 0.60 6.26 -1.89
C ALA A 116 -0.31 5.24 -2.58
N PHE A 117 0.30 4.48 -3.50
CA PHE A 117 -0.34 3.40 -4.24
C PHE A 117 0.62 2.22 -4.34
N SER A 118 0.11 1.01 -4.54
CA SER A 118 0.93 -0.17 -4.79
C SER A 118 0.90 -0.55 -6.27
N ILE A 119 2.01 -1.09 -6.74
CA ILE A 119 2.14 -1.66 -8.08
C ILE A 119 2.71 -3.08 -7.97
N SER A 120 2.33 -3.97 -8.88
CA SER A 120 2.84 -5.34 -8.91
C SER A 120 4.34 -5.39 -9.23
N GLN A 121 5.01 -6.47 -8.82
CA GLN A 121 6.43 -6.68 -9.16
C GLN A 121 6.64 -6.76 -10.67
N ALA A 122 5.75 -7.46 -11.37
CA ALA A 122 5.81 -7.64 -12.82
C ALA A 122 5.69 -6.29 -13.56
N ASP A 123 4.73 -5.47 -13.18
CA ASP A 123 4.48 -4.16 -13.81
C ASP A 123 5.61 -3.16 -13.49
N ALA A 124 6.06 -3.16 -12.23
CA ALA A 124 7.17 -2.30 -11.82
C ALA A 124 8.48 -2.66 -12.52
N ALA A 125 8.70 -3.93 -12.85
CA ALA A 125 9.88 -4.36 -13.60
C ALA A 125 9.94 -3.70 -14.98
N ILE A 126 8.80 -3.57 -15.66
CA ILE A 126 8.70 -2.89 -16.95
C ILE A 126 9.10 -1.41 -16.83
N LEU A 127 8.58 -0.72 -15.81
CA LEU A 127 8.94 0.68 -15.56
C LEU A 127 10.43 0.85 -15.24
N LYS A 128 10.95 0.02 -14.34
CA LYS A 128 12.36 0.06 -13.92
C LYS A 128 13.35 -0.23 -15.07
N GLU A 129 13.02 -1.14 -15.96
CA GLU A 129 13.83 -1.43 -17.15
C GLU A 129 13.98 -0.19 -18.02
N ASN A 130 12.91 0.59 -18.18
CA ASN A 130 12.91 1.81 -18.98
C ASN A 130 13.54 3.02 -18.26
N MET A 131 13.58 3.00 -16.94
CA MET A 131 14.29 4.01 -16.14
C MET A 131 15.82 3.80 -16.13
N GLY A 132 16.29 2.68 -16.69
CA GLY A 132 17.70 2.28 -16.66
C GLY A 132 18.01 1.62 -15.31
N LYS A 133 17.84 0.32 -15.29
CA LYS A 133 18.31 -0.55 -14.21
C LYS A 133 19.83 -0.52 -14.20
N THR A 134 20.41 0.30 -13.36
CA THR A 134 21.83 0.32 -13.29
C THR A 134 22.25 -0.34 -11.98
N GLY A 135 22.90 -1.49 -12.12
CA GLY A 135 23.74 -2.01 -11.06
C GLY A 135 24.99 -1.14 -10.83
N ASN A 136 25.02 0.03 -11.45
CA ASN A 136 26.09 1.00 -11.31
C ASN A 136 25.61 2.16 -10.43
N PRO A 137 26.15 2.34 -9.20
CA PRO A 137 25.78 3.41 -8.30
C PRO A 137 26.02 4.84 -8.85
N GLU A 138 26.82 4.97 -9.91
CA GLU A 138 27.11 6.25 -10.54
C GLU A 138 26.13 6.65 -11.65
N GLU A 139 25.29 5.72 -12.13
CA GLU A 139 24.27 6.07 -13.11
C GLU A 139 23.01 6.57 -12.41
N LYS A 140 22.72 7.85 -12.58
CA LYS A 140 21.45 8.46 -12.11
C LYS A 140 20.29 7.80 -12.85
N PHE A 141 19.29 7.32 -12.10
CA PHE A 141 18.03 6.87 -12.65
C PHE A 141 17.44 7.94 -13.58
N LYS A 142 16.97 7.51 -14.75
CA LYS A 142 16.33 8.42 -15.69
C LYS A 142 14.88 8.60 -15.29
N GLU A 143 14.41 9.83 -15.35
CA GLU A 143 12.99 10.11 -15.27
C GLU A 143 12.27 9.54 -16.49
N ILE A 144 11.09 9.00 -16.30
CA ILE A 144 10.16 8.65 -17.36
C ILE A 144 8.90 9.50 -17.23
N GLN A 145 8.22 9.72 -18.36
CA GLN A 145 6.90 10.38 -18.36
C GLN A 145 5.82 9.33 -18.35
N VAL A 146 4.83 9.52 -17.49
CA VAL A 146 3.68 8.62 -17.34
C VAL A 146 2.39 9.43 -17.29
N LEU A 147 1.28 8.80 -17.65
CA LEU A 147 -0.06 9.33 -17.42
C LEU A 147 -0.65 8.61 -16.21
N PHE A 148 -1.15 9.35 -15.25
CA PHE A 148 -1.70 8.80 -14.03
C PHE A 148 -3.10 9.35 -13.76
N ASP A 149 -4.04 8.46 -13.48
CA ASP A 149 -5.40 8.77 -13.07
C ASP A 149 -5.75 7.97 -11.83
N ALA A 150 -6.14 8.66 -10.75
CA ALA A 150 -6.49 7.99 -9.51
C ALA A 150 -7.55 8.77 -8.74
N GLN A 151 -8.41 8.01 -8.05
CA GLN A 151 -9.42 8.55 -7.16
C GLN A 151 -9.49 7.71 -5.88
N SER A 152 -9.07 8.30 -4.77
CA SER A 152 -9.10 7.71 -3.44
C SER A 152 -9.40 8.80 -2.41
N THR A 153 -10.25 8.50 -1.43
CA THR A 153 -10.70 9.45 -0.40
C THR A 153 -10.57 8.87 0.99
N VAL A 154 -9.91 9.56 1.89
CA VAL A 154 -9.91 9.23 3.33
C VAL A 154 -11.10 9.88 4.00
N ILE A 155 -12.06 9.08 4.43
CA ILE A 155 -13.27 9.54 5.12
C ILE A 155 -13.02 9.42 6.62
N ARG A 156 -12.97 10.57 7.32
CA ARG A 156 -12.82 10.62 8.78
C ARG A 156 -14.17 10.73 9.47
N ASP A 157 -14.17 10.61 10.78
CA ASP A 157 -15.35 10.80 11.65
C ASP A 157 -16.52 9.87 11.31
N ARG A 158 -16.20 8.62 10.97
CA ARG A 158 -17.17 7.54 10.79
C ARG A 158 -17.37 6.78 12.10
N GLU A 159 -18.62 6.34 12.32
CA GLU A 159 -18.93 5.46 13.44
C GLU A 159 -18.36 4.06 13.14
N SER A 160 -17.80 3.46 14.19
CA SER A 160 -17.36 2.07 14.22
C SER A 160 -17.89 1.41 15.48
N TYR A 161 -18.04 0.10 15.47
CA TYR A 161 -18.67 -0.65 16.54
C TYR A 161 -17.77 -1.77 17.03
N ASN A 162 -17.77 -1.99 18.36
CA ASN A 162 -17.27 -3.22 18.94
C ASN A 162 -18.45 -4.18 19.14
N ILE A 163 -18.31 -5.41 18.67
CA ILE A 163 -19.28 -6.47 18.90
C ILE A 163 -18.74 -7.34 20.02
N THR A 164 -19.44 -7.43 21.14
CA THR A 164 -19.04 -8.21 22.30
C THR A 164 -20.04 -9.29 22.63
N GLY A 165 -19.54 -10.46 23.02
CA GLY A 165 -20.33 -11.54 23.61
C GLY A 165 -19.60 -12.07 24.83
N MET A 166 -20.34 -12.58 25.80
CA MET A 166 -19.79 -13.16 27.02
C MET A 166 -20.40 -14.52 27.28
N ILE A 167 -19.59 -15.48 27.62
CA ILE A 167 -19.98 -16.80 28.15
C ILE A 167 -19.57 -16.77 29.63
N PRO A 168 -20.53 -16.84 30.57
CA PRO A 168 -20.22 -16.86 32.00
C PRO A 168 -19.38 -18.09 32.36
N GLY A 169 -18.30 -17.87 33.09
CA GLY A 169 -17.48 -18.93 33.66
C GLY A 169 -17.86 -19.22 35.12
N GLU A 170 -17.24 -20.23 35.71
CA GLU A 170 -17.44 -20.62 37.11
C GLU A 170 -16.78 -19.62 38.08
N GLU A 171 -15.71 -18.97 37.67
CA GLU A 171 -14.95 -18.01 38.47
C GLU A 171 -15.18 -16.57 37.97
N PRO A 172 -16.09 -15.82 38.62
CA PRO A 172 -16.51 -14.50 38.13
C PRO A 172 -15.42 -13.44 38.20
N GLU A 173 -14.35 -13.67 38.99
CA GLU A 173 -13.22 -12.75 39.15
C GLU A 173 -12.16 -12.92 38.03
N GLN A 174 -12.31 -13.90 37.16
CA GLN A 174 -11.39 -14.18 36.07
C GLN A 174 -12.09 -14.08 34.73
N MET A 175 -11.36 -13.56 33.73
CA MET A 175 -11.87 -13.44 32.37
C MET A 175 -10.76 -13.78 31.38
N ILE A 176 -11.13 -14.56 30.36
CA ILE A 176 -10.31 -14.75 29.18
C ILE A 176 -10.95 -13.91 28.07
N LEU A 177 -10.19 -12.93 27.55
CA LEU A 177 -10.61 -12.09 26.44
C LEU A 177 -10.01 -12.60 25.13
N LEU A 178 -10.87 -12.94 24.17
CA LEU A 178 -10.47 -13.17 22.78
C LEU A 178 -10.89 -11.96 21.97
N SER A 179 -10.04 -11.45 21.12
CA SER A 179 -10.35 -10.29 20.28
C SER A 179 -9.78 -10.45 18.87
N ALA A 180 -10.49 -9.89 17.91
CA ALA A 180 -10.09 -9.78 16.51
C ALA A 180 -10.84 -8.58 15.91
N HIS A 181 -10.31 -7.97 14.86
CA HIS A 181 -11.08 -7.00 14.09
C HIS A 181 -11.92 -7.70 13.02
N TYR A 182 -13.09 -7.17 12.67
CA TYR A 182 -14.04 -7.83 11.76
C TYR A 182 -14.11 -7.18 10.37
N ASP A 183 -13.39 -6.11 10.16
CA ASP A 183 -13.20 -5.52 8.84
C ASP A 183 -12.09 -6.24 8.07
N SER A 184 -12.05 -6.06 6.77
CA SER A 184 -11.04 -6.64 5.88
C SER A 184 -10.74 -5.70 4.73
N TYR A 185 -9.58 -5.88 4.11
CA TYR A 185 -9.26 -5.21 2.86
C TYR A 185 -9.97 -5.90 1.69
N PHE A 186 -10.87 -5.16 1.04
CA PHE A 186 -11.63 -5.62 -0.14
C PHE A 186 -12.35 -6.96 0.11
N THR A 187 -11.93 -8.01 -0.56
CA THR A 187 -12.45 -9.38 -0.43
C THR A 187 -11.53 -10.30 0.38
N GLY A 188 -10.58 -9.73 1.11
CA GLY A 188 -9.65 -10.49 1.94
C GLY A 188 -10.36 -11.26 3.06
N PHE A 189 -9.79 -12.40 3.43
CA PHE A 189 -10.35 -13.26 4.48
C PHE A 189 -9.42 -13.42 5.68
N GLN A 190 -8.11 -13.55 5.46
CA GLN A 190 -7.18 -13.95 6.50
C GLN A 190 -7.07 -12.92 7.61
N ASP A 191 -6.93 -11.64 7.26
CA ASP A 191 -6.73 -10.53 8.16
C ASP A 191 -8.00 -9.65 8.22
N ASP A 192 -8.85 -9.76 9.26
CA ASP A 192 -8.74 -10.69 10.41
C ASP A 192 -9.98 -11.63 10.49
N ASN A 193 -10.73 -11.75 9.39
CA ASN A 193 -11.96 -12.54 9.34
C ASN A 193 -11.74 -14.02 9.71
N ALA A 194 -10.56 -14.57 9.46
CA ALA A 194 -10.23 -15.93 9.88
C ALA A 194 -10.19 -16.04 11.41
N ALA A 195 -9.63 -15.06 12.12
CA ALA A 195 -9.63 -15.03 13.58
C ALA A 195 -11.05 -14.87 14.15
N VAL A 196 -11.88 -14.02 13.53
CA VAL A 196 -13.32 -13.90 13.90
C VAL A 196 -14.02 -15.24 13.76
N ALA A 197 -13.81 -15.96 12.65
CA ALA A 197 -14.42 -17.27 12.44
C ALA A 197 -13.95 -18.29 13.49
N MET A 198 -12.67 -18.28 13.86
CA MET A 198 -12.16 -19.14 14.95
C MET A 198 -12.78 -18.78 16.30
N MET A 199 -12.91 -17.49 16.64
CA MET A 199 -13.56 -17.05 17.87
C MET A 199 -15.01 -17.54 17.97
N LEU A 200 -15.77 -17.43 16.87
CA LEU A 200 -17.14 -17.95 16.81
C LEU A 200 -17.19 -19.48 16.97
N GLY A 201 -16.24 -20.19 16.39
CA GLY A 201 -16.10 -21.65 16.56
C GLY A 201 -15.80 -22.05 18.00
N ILE A 202 -14.89 -21.35 18.67
CA ILE A 202 -14.57 -21.55 20.09
C ILE A 202 -15.78 -21.27 20.95
N ALA A 203 -16.43 -20.12 20.77
CA ALA A 203 -17.63 -19.76 21.53
C ALA A 203 -18.75 -20.81 21.39
N ARG A 204 -18.97 -21.29 20.17
CA ARG A 204 -19.95 -22.37 19.92
C ARG A 204 -19.60 -23.66 20.64
N ALA A 205 -18.32 -24.04 20.69
CA ALA A 205 -17.88 -25.24 21.41
C ALA A 205 -18.18 -25.12 22.92
N PHE A 206 -17.91 -23.97 23.53
CA PHE A 206 -18.18 -23.73 24.94
C PHE A 206 -19.67 -23.70 25.29
N ILE A 207 -20.55 -23.26 24.40
CA ILE A 207 -21.99 -23.23 24.63
C ILE A 207 -22.62 -24.63 24.48
N GLN A 208 -21.98 -25.54 23.72
CA GLN A 208 -22.51 -26.89 23.47
C GLN A 208 -22.05 -27.92 24.50
N THR A 209 -21.11 -27.60 25.36
CA THR A 209 -20.65 -28.43 26.47
C THR A 209 -21.40 -28.11 27.76
#